data_9b8e8a2a3fea9230a445a54e4acc25b7
#
_entry.id   9b8e8a2a3fea9230a445a54e4acc25b7
#
_cell.length_a   1.000
_cell.length_b   1.000
_cell.length_c   1.000
_cell.angle_alpha   90.00
_cell.angle_beta   90.00
_cell.angle_gamma   90.00
#
_symmetry.space_group_name_H-M   'P 1'
#
loop_
_entity.id
_entity.type
_entity.pdbx_description
1 polymer ?
#
loop_
_entity_poly.entity_id
_entity_poly.type
_entity_poly.pdbx_seq_one_letter_code
_entity_poly.pdbx_strand_id
1 'polypeptide(L)'
;MKLCILLASIPLFLSCNAPKAPQAFSLGKEVGQLPNIQGKKGNGNYLYVTAGNNLYSIGNQYGDFPPAGFHVPGEMSGIWQHPIKLLDGFTLSIQDGAKSIVLDKCDSFITYPLATQFKYDGADDLEIVRTDFVPDSLPVLAVEYQVRNKTNQPKEILLSLTADTDLSPVWLGERSGMTDTRDQYTGLIHNTVFAKDSLKNWFVGVTSDQDSLSIDDLGNSPVQGQGISVKLNTPRLNLAANEVRNIRFFISGSMKNETEIQENLRVAKENLKDLYEQKRLRYEEIDRTAAITIPDTLLMTATNGVSTIVIGWFVMSPV
;
A
#
# COMPACT_ATOMS: atom_id res chain seq x y z
N MET A 1 71.11 17.62 -40.67
CA MET A 1 69.67 17.93 -40.33
C MET A 1 68.92 16.65 -40.02
N LYS A 2 68.69 16.37 -38.75
CA LYS A 2 67.88 15.19 -38.33
C LYS A 2 66.48 15.68 -38.00
N LEU A 3 65.44 15.20 -38.72
CA LEU A 3 64.04 15.52 -38.51
C LEU A 3 63.47 14.56 -37.46
N CYS A 4 63.12 15.08 -36.27
CA CYS A 4 62.39 14.33 -35.25
C CYS A 4 60.90 14.49 -35.52
N ILE A 5 60.22 13.38 -35.87
CA ILE A 5 58.77 13.32 -35.95
C ILE A 5 58.24 12.94 -34.56
N LEU A 6 57.52 13.88 -33.91
CA LEU A 6 56.78 13.64 -32.67
C LEU A 6 55.43 13.02 -33.02
N LEU A 7 55.24 11.73 -32.68
CA LEU A 7 53.93 11.07 -32.74
C LEU A 7 53.15 11.41 -31.46
N ALA A 8 52.11 12.24 -31.59
CA ALA A 8 51.16 12.49 -30.50
C ALA A 8 50.15 11.35 -30.45
N SER A 9 50.18 10.54 -29.42
CA SER A 9 49.18 9.52 -29.12
C SER A 9 47.95 10.17 -28.46
N ILE A 10 46.84 10.18 -29.16
CA ILE A 10 45.51 10.61 -28.63
C ILE A 10 44.90 9.42 -27.89
N PRO A 11 44.63 9.49 -26.56
CA PRO A 11 43.93 8.42 -25.87
C PRO A 11 42.43 8.46 -26.28
N LEU A 12 41.96 7.44 -26.98
CA LEU A 12 40.54 7.20 -27.17
C LEU A 12 39.92 6.73 -25.82
N PHE A 13 39.21 7.60 -25.13
CA PHE A 13 38.34 7.21 -24.05
C PHE A 13 37.10 6.51 -24.62
N LEU A 14 37.09 5.20 -24.70
CA LEU A 14 35.93 4.38 -24.90
C LEU A 14 35.08 4.46 -23.63
N SER A 15 34.07 5.35 -23.65
CA SER A 15 33.04 5.35 -22.64
C SER A 15 32.19 4.07 -22.82
N CYS A 16 32.51 3.02 -22.05
CA CYS A 16 31.62 1.86 -21.91
C CYS A 16 30.38 2.31 -21.15
N ASN A 17 29.33 2.59 -21.87
CA ASN A 17 27.99 2.62 -21.26
C ASN A 17 27.66 1.18 -20.87
N ALA A 18 27.90 0.83 -19.60
CA ALA A 18 27.40 -0.42 -19.04
C ALA A 18 25.87 -0.44 -19.21
N PRO A 19 25.28 -1.56 -19.67
CA PRO A 19 23.84 -1.67 -19.77
C PRO A 19 23.24 -1.38 -18.38
N LYS A 20 22.34 -0.40 -18.34
CA LYS A 20 21.61 -0.09 -17.11
C LYS A 20 20.91 -1.38 -16.66
N ALA A 21 21.18 -1.83 -15.42
CA ALA A 21 20.48 -2.96 -14.85
C ALA A 21 18.96 -2.76 -15.02
N PRO A 22 18.19 -3.81 -15.36
CA PRO A 22 16.76 -3.67 -15.50
C PRO A 22 16.20 -3.06 -14.23
N GLN A 23 15.47 -1.96 -14.39
CA GLN A 23 14.90 -1.24 -13.26
C GLN A 23 13.90 -2.15 -12.58
N ALA A 24 14.06 -2.40 -11.28
CA ALA A 24 13.14 -3.21 -10.51
C ALA A 24 11.70 -2.67 -10.63
N PHE A 25 10.71 -3.56 -10.65
CA PHE A 25 9.29 -3.20 -10.72
C PHE A 25 8.93 -2.22 -9.59
N SER A 26 8.25 -1.14 -9.95
CA SER A 26 7.69 -0.17 -9.00
C SER A 26 6.20 0.00 -9.29
N LEU A 27 5.39 -0.38 -8.33
CA LEU A 27 3.94 -0.25 -8.40
C LEU A 27 3.53 1.22 -8.61
N GLY A 28 4.10 2.12 -7.82
CA GLY A 28 3.80 3.54 -7.91
C GLY A 28 4.14 4.16 -9.24
N LYS A 29 5.21 3.70 -9.91
CA LYS A 29 5.60 4.17 -11.24
C LYS A 29 4.64 3.68 -12.32
N GLU A 30 4.26 2.40 -12.29
CA GLU A 30 3.33 1.82 -13.27
C GLU A 30 1.93 2.44 -13.13
N VAL A 31 1.42 2.54 -11.90
CA VAL A 31 0.13 3.18 -11.62
C VAL A 31 0.11 4.64 -12.08
N GLY A 32 1.20 5.37 -11.87
CA GLY A 32 1.32 6.78 -12.27
C GLY A 32 1.18 7.06 -13.77
N GLN A 33 1.21 6.03 -14.62
CA GLN A 33 0.99 6.13 -16.08
C GLN A 33 -0.50 6.04 -16.48
N LEU A 34 -1.36 5.64 -15.55
CA LEU A 34 -2.79 5.45 -15.80
C LEU A 34 -3.56 6.80 -15.76
N PRO A 35 -4.74 6.87 -16.42
CA PRO A 35 -5.69 7.96 -16.19
C PRO A 35 -5.99 8.10 -14.69
N ASN A 36 -6.13 9.33 -14.21
CA ASN A 36 -6.28 9.57 -12.80
C ASN A 36 -7.19 10.76 -12.46
N ILE A 37 -7.64 10.80 -11.21
CA ILE A 37 -8.37 11.91 -10.63
C ILE A 37 -7.56 12.40 -9.42
N GLN A 38 -7.23 13.68 -9.43
CA GLN A 38 -6.54 14.30 -8.29
C GLN A 38 -7.56 14.80 -7.26
N GLY A 39 -7.29 14.53 -5.99
CA GLY A 39 -8.05 15.10 -4.88
C GLY A 39 -7.90 16.61 -4.83
N LYS A 40 -8.99 17.31 -4.47
CA LYS A 40 -8.96 18.76 -4.32
C LYS A 40 -8.42 19.13 -2.94
N LYS A 41 -7.60 20.16 -2.91
CA LYS A 41 -7.13 20.75 -1.64
C LYS A 41 -8.33 21.14 -0.76
N GLY A 42 -8.36 20.68 0.48
CA GLY A 42 -9.47 20.88 1.40
C GLY A 42 -10.45 19.68 1.49
N ASN A 43 -10.36 18.73 0.58
CA ASN A 43 -11.23 17.53 0.56
C ASN A 43 -10.60 16.33 1.27
N GLY A 44 -9.53 16.49 2.02
CA GLY A 44 -8.80 15.40 2.66
C GLY A 44 -9.64 14.49 3.57
N ASN A 45 -10.74 14.99 4.14
CA ASN A 45 -11.65 14.20 4.97
C ASN A 45 -12.62 13.32 4.17
N TYR A 46 -12.71 13.48 2.83
CA TYR A 46 -13.54 12.58 2.03
C TYR A 46 -12.90 11.20 1.95
N LEU A 47 -13.76 10.19 2.01
CA LEU A 47 -13.33 8.80 1.94
C LEU A 47 -12.85 8.43 0.54
N TYR A 48 -11.93 7.48 0.48
CA TYR A 48 -11.53 6.75 -0.73
C TYR A 48 -11.69 5.25 -0.51
N VAL A 49 -11.74 4.51 -1.60
CA VAL A 49 -11.74 3.04 -1.59
C VAL A 49 -10.66 2.55 -2.54
N THR A 50 -9.84 1.62 -2.05
CA THR A 50 -8.97 0.79 -2.90
C THR A 50 -9.41 -0.66 -2.73
N ALA A 51 -9.87 -1.30 -3.81
CA ALA A 51 -10.50 -2.61 -3.72
C ALA A 51 -9.99 -3.60 -4.76
N GLY A 52 -10.02 -4.88 -4.39
CA GLY A 52 -10.03 -6.05 -5.25
C GLY A 52 -11.31 -6.85 -5.02
N ASN A 53 -11.37 -8.09 -5.52
CA ASN A 53 -12.58 -8.90 -5.34
C ASN A 53 -12.75 -9.45 -3.91
N ASN A 54 -11.65 -9.59 -3.16
CA ASN A 54 -11.65 -10.29 -1.88
C ASN A 54 -11.24 -9.43 -0.68
N LEU A 55 -10.71 -8.24 -0.94
CA LEU A 55 -10.25 -7.33 0.11
C LEU A 55 -10.40 -5.88 -0.37
N TYR A 56 -10.68 -4.98 0.56
CA TYR A 56 -10.68 -3.55 0.28
C TYR A 56 -10.19 -2.73 1.47
N SER A 57 -9.70 -1.54 1.17
CA SER A 57 -9.25 -0.52 2.13
C SER A 57 -10.08 0.73 1.97
N ILE A 58 -10.59 1.28 3.07
CA ILE A 58 -11.32 2.55 3.12
C ILE A 58 -10.66 3.47 4.14
N GLY A 59 -10.18 4.59 3.67
CA GLY A 59 -9.60 5.65 4.49
C GLY A 59 -10.03 7.03 3.96
N ASN A 60 -9.43 8.09 4.46
CA ASN A 60 -9.63 9.44 3.95
C ASN A 60 -8.53 9.87 2.97
N GLN A 61 -8.76 10.96 2.21
CA GLN A 61 -7.82 11.45 1.22
C GLN A 61 -6.55 12.10 1.83
N TYR A 62 -6.43 12.19 3.16
CA TYR A 62 -5.16 12.48 3.83
C TYR A 62 -4.27 11.23 3.94
N GLY A 63 -4.80 10.04 3.69
CA GLY A 63 -4.09 8.77 3.83
C GLY A 63 -4.22 8.16 5.22
N ASP A 64 -5.11 8.70 6.05
CA ASP A 64 -5.45 8.25 7.38
C ASP A 64 -6.74 7.40 7.39
N PHE A 65 -7.00 6.72 8.49
CA PHE A 65 -8.16 5.86 8.71
C PHE A 65 -9.03 6.38 9.87
N PRO A 66 -9.80 7.45 9.65
CA PRO A 66 -10.68 7.97 10.69
C PRO A 66 -11.82 6.98 10.96
N PRO A 67 -12.40 6.95 12.17
CA PRO A 67 -13.51 6.06 12.52
C PRO A 67 -14.81 6.46 11.80
N ALA A 68 -14.83 6.26 10.47
CA ALA A 68 -15.99 6.58 9.64
C ALA A 68 -17.06 5.50 9.77
N GLY A 69 -18.33 5.91 9.84
CA GLY A 69 -19.50 5.02 9.89
C GLY A 69 -20.81 5.79 9.93
N PHE A 70 -21.90 5.16 9.52
CA PHE A 70 -23.25 5.73 9.57
C PHE A 70 -24.02 5.29 10.81
N HIS A 71 -23.83 4.04 11.25
CA HIS A 71 -24.56 3.44 12.38
C HIS A 71 -23.71 3.41 13.63
N VAL A 72 -22.46 2.99 13.49
CA VAL A 72 -21.47 3.00 14.58
C VAL A 72 -20.15 3.57 14.06
N PRO A 73 -19.38 4.29 14.91
CA PRO A 73 -18.06 4.76 14.53
C PRO A 73 -17.15 3.59 14.12
N GLY A 74 -16.40 3.73 13.02
CA GLY A 74 -15.48 2.73 12.56
C GLY A 74 -16.06 1.60 11.71
N GLU A 75 -17.38 1.55 11.52
CA GLU A 75 -18.02 0.47 10.75
C GLU A 75 -17.60 0.43 9.27
N MET A 76 -17.11 1.52 8.71
CA MET A 76 -16.79 1.62 7.28
C MET A 76 -15.29 1.72 7.00
N SER A 77 -14.52 2.40 7.86
CA SER A 77 -13.09 2.61 7.64
C SER A 77 -12.24 1.40 7.99
N GLY A 78 -11.02 1.39 7.48
CA GLY A 78 -10.05 0.33 7.75
C GLY A 78 -9.86 -0.63 6.59
N ILE A 79 -9.26 -1.77 6.87
CA ILE A 79 -8.97 -2.84 5.91
C ILE A 79 -9.93 -4.00 6.17
N TRP A 80 -10.62 -4.42 5.11
CA TRP A 80 -11.70 -5.39 5.18
C TRP A 80 -11.49 -6.58 4.25
N GLN A 81 -11.66 -7.76 4.79
CA GLN A 81 -11.91 -8.98 4.02
C GLN A 81 -13.30 -9.47 4.40
N HIS A 82 -14.30 -8.95 3.68
CA HIS A 82 -15.70 -9.16 4.06
C HIS A 82 -16.00 -10.64 4.38
N PRO A 83 -16.74 -10.97 5.47
CA PRO A 83 -17.48 -10.04 6.34
C PRO A 83 -16.70 -9.55 7.58
N ILE A 84 -15.36 -9.64 7.59
CA ILE A 84 -14.52 -9.30 8.74
C ILE A 84 -13.67 -8.06 8.43
N LYS A 85 -13.62 -7.13 9.36
CA LYS A 85 -12.59 -6.10 9.42
C LYS A 85 -11.29 -6.75 9.89
N LEU A 86 -10.17 -6.35 9.30
CA LEU A 86 -8.85 -6.86 9.66
C LEU A 86 -8.06 -5.85 10.49
N LEU A 87 -8.08 -4.59 10.05
CA LEU A 87 -7.40 -3.49 10.72
C LEU A 87 -8.31 -2.26 10.75
N ASP A 88 -8.27 -1.51 11.82
CA ASP A 88 -8.80 -0.14 11.85
C ASP A 88 -8.00 0.76 10.92
N GLY A 89 -6.69 0.50 10.81
CA GLY A 89 -5.81 1.24 9.92
C GLY A 89 -4.34 0.92 10.15
N PHE A 90 -3.49 1.71 9.51
CA PHE A 90 -2.05 1.67 9.72
C PHE A 90 -1.43 3.05 9.48
N THR A 91 -0.31 3.31 10.15
CA THR A 91 0.46 4.54 10.00
C THR A 91 1.94 4.19 9.83
N LEU A 92 2.63 4.87 8.91
CA LEU A 92 4.08 4.74 8.76
C LEU A 92 4.79 5.90 9.44
N SER A 93 5.86 5.59 10.18
CA SER A 93 6.85 6.55 10.61
C SER A 93 8.23 6.22 10.03
N ILE A 94 9.01 7.27 9.76
CA ILE A 94 10.38 7.16 9.25
C ILE A 94 11.31 7.84 10.24
N GLN A 95 12.31 7.10 10.72
CA GLN A 95 13.40 7.62 11.52
C GLN A 95 14.56 7.99 10.58
N ASP A 96 14.96 9.26 10.55
CA ASP A 96 16.12 9.79 9.84
C ASP A 96 17.07 10.43 10.87
N GLY A 97 18.05 9.66 11.32
CA GLY A 97 18.90 10.05 12.45
C GLY A 97 18.10 10.26 13.73
N ALA A 98 18.14 11.47 14.30
CA ALA A 98 17.36 11.84 15.47
C ALA A 98 15.92 12.32 15.14
N LYS A 99 15.60 12.53 13.86
CA LYS A 99 14.30 13.02 13.40
C LYS A 99 13.35 11.85 13.19
N SER A 100 12.11 11.99 13.69
CA SER A 100 11.01 11.07 13.41
C SER A 100 9.94 11.80 12.59
N ILE A 101 9.55 11.21 11.45
CA ILE A 101 8.56 11.73 10.53
C ILE A 101 7.39 10.75 10.56
N VAL A 102 6.20 11.21 10.93
CA VAL A 102 4.97 10.43 10.90
C VAL A 102 4.18 10.80 9.65
N LEU A 103 3.77 9.80 8.87
CA LEU A 103 3.00 9.99 7.63
C LEU A 103 1.50 9.85 7.92
N ASP A 104 0.97 10.79 8.69
CA ASP A 104 -0.44 10.86 9.11
C ASP A 104 -1.29 11.71 8.16
N LYS A 105 -0.66 12.61 7.38
CA LYS A 105 -1.36 13.52 6.48
C LYS A 105 -0.57 13.79 5.22
N CYS A 106 -1.10 13.36 4.08
CA CYS A 106 -0.47 13.64 2.79
C CYS A 106 -0.79 15.04 2.29
N ASP A 107 0.08 15.58 1.44
CA ASP A 107 -0.09 16.87 0.77
C ASP A 107 -0.92 16.75 -0.51
N SER A 108 -0.93 15.56 -1.14
CA SER A 108 -1.63 15.30 -2.39
C SER A 108 -2.13 13.87 -2.44
N PHE A 109 -3.41 13.72 -2.83
CA PHE A 109 -4.09 12.46 -3.07
C PHE A 109 -4.41 12.29 -4.56
N ILE A 110 -4.19 11.10 -5.10
CA ILE A 110 -4.49 10.75 -6.48
C ILE A 110 -5.15 9.37 -6.49
N THR A 111 -6.30 9.26 -7.13
CA THR A 111 -6.94 7.96 -7.37
C THR A 111 -6.82 7.55 -8.82
N TYR A 112 -6.55 6.27 -9.03
CA TYR A 112 -6.46 5.59 -10.32
C TYR A 112 -7.50 4.47 -10.36
N PRO A 113 -7.84 3.92 -11.53
CA PRO A 113 -8.78 2.80 -11.62
C PRO A 113 -8.38 1.57 -10.77
N LEU A 114 -7.07 1.36 -10.57
CA LEU A 114 -6.53 0.15 -9.93
C LEU A 114 -5.99 0.39 -8.53
N ALA A 115 -5.68 1.63 -8.16
CA ALA A 115 -4.89 1.95 -6.98
C ALA A 115 -5.12 3.40 -6.52
N THR A 116 -4.58 3.73 -5.35
CA THR A 116 -4.54 5.11 -4.85
C THR A 116 -3.11 5.50 -4.50
N GLN A 117 -2.78 6.79 -4.64
CA GLN A 117 -1.49 7.34 -4.25
C GLN A 117 -1.65 8.54 -3.31
N PHE A 118 -0.70 8.63 -2.38
CA PHE A 118 -0.56 9.70 -1.41
C PHE A 118 0.87 10.22 -1.48
N LYS A 119 1.03 11.54 -1.65
CA LYS A 119 2.34 12.18 -1.69
C LYS A 119 2.55 13.00 -0.43
N TYR A 120 3.72 12.85 0.17
CA TYR A 120 4.12 13.52 1.41
C TYR A 120 5.34 14.39 1.12
N ASP A 121 5.10 15.70 0.99
CA ASP A 121 6.15 16.69 0.66
C ASP A 121 6.83 17.25 1.91
N GLY A 122 6.18 17.15 3.08
CA GLY A 122 6.63 17.70 4.36
C GLY A 122 7.82 17.00 5.02
N ALA A 123 8.41 16.02 4.36
CA ALA A 123 9.55 15.26 4.88
C ALA A 123 10.92 15.88 4.51
N ASP A 124 11.04 17.20 4.46
CA ASP A 124 12.22 18.02 4.15
C ASP A 124 13.18 17.43 3.10
N ASP A 125 14.05 16.49 3.53
CA ASP A 125 15.10 15.86 2.73
C ASP A 125 14.65 14.58 2.01
N LEU A 126 13.45 14.10 2.28
CA LEU A 126 12.86 12.92 1.66
C LEU A 126 11.65 13.31 0.82
N GLU A 127 11.48 12.65 -0.32
CA GLU A 127 10.24 12.64 -1.08
C GLU A 127 9.61 11.27 -0.90
N ILE A 128 8.35 11.22 -0.46
CA ILE A 128 7.69 9.97 -0.12
C ILE A 128 6.38 9.88 -0.89
N VAL A 129 6.18 8.76 -1.57
CA VAL A 129 4.93 8.41 -2.24
C VAL A 129 4.48 7.05 -1.75
N ARG A 130 3.29 6.98 -1.13
CA ARG A 130 2.59 5.74 -0.81
C ARG A 130 1.67 5.36 -1.97
N THR A 131 1.66 4.10 -2.36
CA THR A 131 0.73 3.53 -3.34
C THR A 131 0.05 2.32 -2.74
N ASP A 132 -1.28 2.34 -2.66
CA ASP A 132 -2.10 1.24 -2.17
C ASP A 132 -2.71 0.50 -3.35
N PHE A 133 -2.57 -0.82 -3.36
CA PHE A 133 -3.06 -1.70 -4.40
C PHE A 133 -3.62 -3.00 -3.82
N VAL A 134 -4.79 -3.40 -4.28
CA VAL A 134 -5.40 -4.69 -3.94
C VAL A 134 -5.60 -5.49 -5.23
N PRO A 135 -4.94 -6.64 -5.42
CA PRO A 135 -5.16 -7.51 -6.57
C PRO A 135 -6.57 -8.11 -6.54
N ASP A 136 -7.10 -8.48 -7.73
CA ASP A 136 -8.44 -9.09 -7.80
C ASP A 136 -8.45 -10.54 -7.33
N SER A 137 -7.35 -11.26 -7.53
CA SER A 137 -7.26 -12.71 -7.28
C SER A 137 -6.86 -13.10 -5.86
N LEU A 138 -6.35 -12.16 -5.05
CA LEU A 138 -5.85 -12.43 -3.69
C LEU A 138 -6.39 -11.44 -2.67
N PRO A 139 -6.72 -11.89 -1.44
CA PRO A 139 -7.10 -11.02 -0.34
C PRO A 139 -5.86 -10.37 0.30
N VAL A 140 -5.14 -9.55 -0.45
CA VAL A 140 -3.92 -8.86 0.00
C VAL A 140 -3.98 -7.38 -0.35
N LEU A 141 -3.72 -6.51 0.63
CA LEU A 141 -3.39 -5.12 0.37
C LEU A 141 -1.86 -5.00 0.28
N ALA A 142 -1.36 -4.57 -0.87
CA ALA A 142 0.04 -4.19 -1.06
C ALA A 142 0.16 -2.66 -0.93
N VAL A 143 1.02 -2.23 0.00
CA VAL A 143 1.32 -0.82 0.26
C VAL A 143 2.77 -0.57 -0.09
N GLU A 144 3.05 0.09 -1.22
CA GLU A 144 4.40 0.47 -1.64
C GLU A 144 4.70 1.91 -1.19
N TYR A 145 5.78 2.07 -0.43
CA TYR A 145 6.38 3.37 -0.16
C TYR A 145 7.60 3.56 -1.04
N GLN A 146 7.52 4.51 -1.96
CA GLN A 146 8.67 4.98 -2.70
C GLN A 146 9.30 6.13 -1.90
N VAL A 147 10.53 5.91 -1.43
CA VAL A 147 11.29 6.89 -0.64
C VAL A 147 12.48 7.35 -1.46
N ARG A 148 12.56 8.66 -1.72
CA ARG A 148 13.69 9.29 -2.42
C ARG A 148 14.48 10.16 -1.46
N ASN A 149 15.77 9.96 -1.41
CA ASN A 149 16.70 10.90 -0.77
C ASN A 149 16.91 12.10 -1.70
N LYS A 150 16.41 13.29 -1.34
CA LYS A 150 16.55 14.52 -2.14
C LYS A 150 17.93 15.19 -1.97
N THR A 151 18.76 14.70 -1.07
CA THR A 151 20.06 15.32 -0.76
C THR A 151 21.21 14.72 -1.57
N ASN A 152 22.32 15.43 -1.57
CA ASN A 152 23.58 14.97 -2.17
C ASN A 152 24.44 14.13 -1.21
N GLN A 153 23.91 13.75 -0.04
CA GLN A 153 24.57 12.93 0.97
C GLN A 153 23.79 11.64 1.20
N PRO A 154 24.45 10.53 1.53
CA PRO A 154 23.75 9.30 1.90
C PRO A 154 22.97 9.51 3.20
N LYS A 155 21.86 8.79 3.35
CA LYS A 155 21.01 8.77 4.54
C LYS A 155 20.81 7.36 5.03
N GLU A 156 20.74 7.19 6.34
CA GLU A 156 20.31 5.97 6.99
C GLU A 156 18.94 6.19 7.59
N ILE A 157 17.95 5.44 7.11
CA ILE A 157 16.56 5.54 7.58
C ILE A 157 16.07 4.20 8.11
N LEU A 158 15.08 4.25 9.02
CA LEU A 158 14.32 3.09 9.47
C LEU A 158 12.83 3.39 9.29
N LEU A 159 12.11 2.46 8.67
CA LEU A 159 10.66 2.57 8.51
C LEU A 159 9.98 1.72 9.58
N SER A 160 8.94 2.28 10.17
CA SER A 160 8.11 1.60 11.17
C SER A 160 6.64 1.72 10.78
N LEU A 161 6.01 0.58 10.46
CA LEU A 161 4.57 0.51 10.21
C LEU A 161 3.87 0.13 11.51
N THR A 162 3.02 1.00 12.03
CA THR A 162 2.09 0.67 13.11
C THR A 162 0.79 0.21 12.50
N ALA A 163 0.34 -0.99 12.83
CA ALA A 163 -0.93 -1.57 12.43
C ALA A 163 -1.83 -1.70 13.64
N ASP A 164 -3.03 -1.14 13.54
CA ASP A 164 -4.07 -1.21 14.55
C ASP A 164 -5.10 -2.25 14.12
N THR A 165 -5.14 -3.40 14.81
CA THR A 165 -6.11 -4.46 14.49
C THR A 165 -7.48 -4.12 15.06
N ASP A 166 -8.52 -4.67 14.45
CA ASP A 166 -9.87 -4.78 14.98
C ASP A 166 -10.59 -5.88 14.20
N LEU A 167 -10.32 -7.15 14.60
CA LEU A 167 -10.92 -8.34 13.96
C LEU A 167 -12.40 -8.45 14.31
N SER A 168 -13.17 -7.53 13.79
CA SER A 168 -14.59 -7.37 14.10
C SER A 168 -15.48 -7.71 12.89
N PRO A 169 -16.73 -8.19 13.11
CA PRO A 169 -17.66 -8.44 12.03
C PRO A 169 -18.23 -7.13 11.48
N VAL A 170 -18.78 -7.20 10.26
CA VAL A 170 -19.66 -6.12 9.77
C VAL A 170 -20.77 -5.85 10.79
N TRP A 171 -21.22 -4.60 10.89
CA TRP A 171 -22.19 -4.14 11.90
C TRP A 171 -23.49 -4.97 12.01
N LEU A 172 -23.94 -5.63 10.93
CA LEU A 172 -25.04 -6.60 10.95
C LEU A 172 -24.62 -8.01 11.38
N GLY A 173 -23.31 -8.29 11.46
CA GLY A 173 -22.79 -9.62 11.76
C GLY A 173 -23.18 -10.09 13.16
N GLU A 174 -23.28 -9.20 14.13
CA GLU A 174 -23.73 -9.52 15.48
C GLU A 174 -25.14 -10.15 15.50
N ARG A 175 -26.02 -9.73 14.59
CA ARG A 175 -27.37 -10.33 14.46
C ARG A 175 -27.32 -11.76 13.94
N SER A 176 -26.24 -12.17 13.28
CA SER A 176 -25.99 -13.54 12.82
C SER A 176 -25.06 -14.33 13.75
N GLY A 177 -24.80 -13.82 14.96
CA GLY A 177 -23.96 -14.49 15.97
C GLY A 177 -22.45 -14.33 15.75
N MET A 178 -22.02 -13.40 14.92
CA MET A 178 -20.63 -13.01 14.77
C MET A 178 -20.31 -11.96 15.85
N THR A 179 -19.79 -12.39 16.97
CA THR A 179 -19.46 -11.50 18.11
C THR A 179 -18.01 -11.13 18.05
N ASP A 180 -17.73 -9.85 18.18
CA ASP A 180 -16.37 -9.32 18.38
C ASP A 180 -15.81 -9.74 19.73
N THR A 181 -14.55 -10.16 19.77
CA THR A 181 -13.81 -10.42 20.99
C THR A 181 -12.40 -9.86 20.90
N ARG A 182 -11.67 -9.87 22.01
CA ARG A 182 -10.36 -9.23 22.08
C ARG A 182 -9.35 -9.87 21.13
N ASP A 183 -8.65 -9.05 20.35
CA ASP A 183 -7.53 -9.47 19.54
C ASP A 183 -6.31 -9.81 20.40
N GLN A 184 -5.50 -10.72 19.90
CA GLN A 184 -4.27 -11.17 20.53
C GLN A 184 -3.15 -11.24 19.49
N TYR A 185 -1.99 -10.73 19.86
CA TYR A 185 -0.75 -10.97 19.13
C TYR A 185 -0.34 -12.44 19.28
N THR A 186 -0.14 -13.15 18.18
CA THR A 186 0.22 -14.58 18.20
C THR A 186 1.70 -14.83 17.90
N GLY A 187 2.41 -13.90 17.31
CA GLY A 187 3.84 -14.01 17.10
C GLY A 187 4.34 -13.40 15.78
N LEU A 188 5.67 -13.47 15.63
CA LEU A 188 6.38 -13.21 14.38
C LEU A 188 6.83 -14.56 13.79
N ILE A 189 6.20 -14.97 12.70
CA ILE A 189 6.49 -16.24 12.02
C ILE A 189 6.89 -15.93 10.58
N HIS A 190 8.06 -16.39 10.15
CA HIS A 190 8.59 -16.15 8.81
C HIS A 190 8.49 -14.69 8.35
N ASN A 191 8.90 -13.77 9.22
CA ASN A 191 8.88 -12.33 8.95
C ASN A 191 7.47 -11.74 8.77
N THR A 192 6.43 -12.43 9.27
CA THR A 192 5.03 -12.00 9.27
C THR A 192 4.54 -11.89 10.71
N VAL A 193 3.98 -10.74 11.06
CA VAL A 193 3.27 -10.52 12.32
C VAL A 193 1.86 -11.04 12.18
N PHE A 194 1.40 -11.81 13.17
CA PHE A 194 0.04 -12.30 13.22
C PHE A 194 -0.71 -11.77 14.43
N ALA A 195 -1.96 -11.42 14.21
CA ALA A 195 -2.95 -11.24 15.26
C ALA A 195 -4.17 -12.11 14.98
N LYS A 196 -4.86 -12.49 16.05
CA LYS A 196 -6.02 -13.38 16.04
C LYS A 196 -7.07 -12.88 17.01
N ASP A 197 -8.35 -12.99 16.65
CA ASP A 197 -9.45 -12.88 17.60
C ASP A 197 -9.38 -14.02 18.64
N SER A 198 -9.64 -13.75 19.92
CA SER A 198 -9.44 -14.71 21.02
C SER A 198 -10.36 -15.93 20.94
N LEU A 199 -11.55 -15.81 20.36
CA LEU A 199 -12.54 -16.89 20.30
C LEU A 199 -12.84 -17.37 18.87
N LYS A 200 -12.62 -16.52 17.87
CA LYS A 200 -12.94 -16.83 16.47
C LYS A 200 -11.69 -17.21 15.68
N ASN A 201 -11.88 -17.92 14.59
CA ASN A 201 -10.80 -18.20 13.64
C ASN A 201 -10.63 -17.03 12.66
N TRP A 202 -10.53 -15.81 13.19
CA TRP A 202 -10.26 -14.62 12.42
C TRP A 202 -8.81 -14.22 12.64
N PHE A 203 -8.10 -14.03 11.57
CA PHE A 203 -6.68 -13.77 11.59
C PHE A 203 -6.32 -12.64 10.66
N VAL A 204 -5.32 -11.86 11.04
CA VAL A 204 -4.65 -10.91 10.17
C VAL A 204 -3.15 -11.13 10.24
N GLY A 205 -2.48 -10.98 9.10
CA GLY A 205 -1.03 -11.02 8.98
C GLY A 205 -0.50 -9.78 8.26
N VAL A 206 0.58 -9.23 8.78
CA VAL A 206 1.29 -8.08 8.21
C VAL A 206 2.76 -8.43 8.03
N THR A 207 3.31 -8.15 6.86
CA THR A 207 4.72 -8.42 6.52
C THR A 207 5.29 -7.30 5.65
N SER A 208 6.59 -7.36 5.38
CA SER A 208 7.28 -6.50 4.41
C SER A 208 8.07 -7.33 3.40
N ASP A 209 8.50 -6.71 2.29
CA ASP A 209 9.51 -7.25 1.39
C ASP A 209 10.94 -7.11 1.95
N GLN A 210 11.08 -6.44 3.10
CA GLN A 210 12.35 -6.34 3.81
C GLN A 210 12.55 -7.55 4.72
N ASP A 211 13.76 -8.10 4.75
CA ASP A 211 14.13 -9.17 5.66
C ASP A 211 14.40 -8.63 7.08
N SER A 212 14.39 -9.53 8.07
CA SER A 212 14.80 -9.22 9.45
C SER A 212 13.97 -8.11 10.11
N LEU A 213 12.63 -8.19 9.99
CA LEU A 213 11.74 -7.30 10.72
C LEU A 213 11.88 -7.49 12.23
N SER A 214 11.77 -6.40 12.98
CA SER A 214 11.57 -6.44 14.42
C SER A 214 10.19 -5.87 14.78
N ILE A 215 9.69 -6.22 15.97
CA ILE A 215 8.34 -5.90 16.39
C ILE A 215 8.33 -5.30 17.77
N ASP A 216 7.50 -4.29 17.93
CA ASP A 216 7.09 -3.76 19.22
C ASP A 216 5.59 -4.03 19.38
N ASP A 217 5.21 -4.81 20.41
CA ASP A 217 3.83 -4.93 20.87
C ASP A 217 3.48 -3.67 21.65
N LEU A 218 2.55 -2.88 21.14
CA LEU A 218 2.13 -1.63 21.77
C LEU A 218 0.91 -1.82 22.70
N GLY A 219 0.37 -3.03 22.76
CA GLY A 219 -0.79 -3.37 23.58
C GLY A 219 -2.11 -3.05 22.91
N ASN A 220 -3.08 -2.51 23.65
CA ASN A 220 -4.41 -2.22 23.11
C ASN A 220 -4.36 -1.13 22.06
N SER A 221 -5.13 -1.30 20.98
CA SER A 221 -5.31 -0.27 19.97
C SER A 221 -5.88 1.01 20.60
N PRO A 222 -5.42 2.20 20.17
CA PRO A 222 -5.98 3.47 20.61
C PRO A 222 -7.35 3.74 19.95
N VAL A 223 -7.73 2.97 18.92
CA VAL A 223 -9.00 3.07 18.22
C VAL A 223 -10.09 2.37 19.03
N GLN A 224 -11.34 2.58 18.67
CA GLN A 224 -12.46 1.90 19.35
C GLN A 224 -12.46 0.40 19.03
N GLY A 225 -12.93 -0.41 19.97
CA GLY A 225 -13.02 -1.86 19.83
C GLY A 225 -12.11 -2.63 20.77
N GLN A 226 -11.83 -3.87 20.43
CA GLN A 226 -11.03 -4.79 21.24
C GLN A 226 -9.70 -5.18 20.58
N GLY A 227 -9.26 -4.36 19.63
CA GLY A 227 -8.03 -4.56 18.86
C GLY A 227 -6.74 -4.30 19.63
N ILE A 228 -5.63 -4.59 18.98
CA ILE A 228 -4.28 -4.33 19.46
C ILE A 228 -3.48 -3.55 18.45
N SER A 229 -2.45 -2.84 18.92
CA SER A 229 -1.48 -2.15 18.06
C SER A 229 -0.17 -2.91 18.03
N VAL A 230 0.35 -3.14 16.85
CA VAL A 230 1.65 -3.78 16.64
C VAL A 230 2.47 -2.91 15.68
N LYS A 231 3.74 -2.68 16.01
CA LYS A 231 4.65 -1.89 15.22
C LYS A 231 5.73 -2.78 14.59
N LEU A 232 5.76 -2.79 13.26
CA LEU A 232 6.77 -3.50 12.48
C LEU A 232 7.88 -2.54 12.09
N ASN A 233 9.11 -2.85 12.47
CA ASN A 233 10.27 -2.05 12.12
C ASN A 233 11.07 -2.79 11.04
N THR A 234 11.42 -2.10 9.94
CA THR A 234 12.39 -2.60 8.97
C THR A 234 13.80 -2.57 9.58
N PRO A 235 14.78 -3.29 9.01
CA PRO A 235 16.18 -2.96 9.30
C PRO A 235 16.50 -1.53 8.86
N ARG A 236 17.61 -0.99 9.35
CA ARG A 236 18.11 0.30 8.87
C ARG A 236 18.50 0.20 7.39
N LEU A 237 18.02 1.13 6.59
CA LEU A 237 18.20 1.18 5.15
C LEU A 237 19.12 2.34 4.80
N ASN A 238 20.19 2.06 4.05
CA ASN A 238 21.07 3.09 3.51
C ASN A 238 20.54 3.54 2.15
N LEU A 239 20.26 4.82 2.01
CA LEU A 239 19.89 5.48 0.75
C LEU A 239 21.06 6.34 0.28
N ALA A 240 21.64 6.01 -0.87
CA ALA A 240 22.64 6.87 -1.50
C ALA A 240 22.06 8.26 -1.85
N ALA A 241 22.92 9.19 -2.17
CA ALA A 241 22.51 10.53 -2.66
C ALA A 241 21.59 10.38 -3.88
N ASN A 242 20.43 11.02 -3.86
CA ASN A 242 19.40 10.99 -4.90
C ASN A 242 18.82 9.60 -5.21
N GLU A 243 19.12 8.57 -4.39
CA GLU A 243 18.56 7.24 -4.56
C GLU A 243 17.04 7.23 -4.31
N VAL A 244 16.34 6.42 -5.10
CA VAL A 244 14.92 6.07 -4.93
C VAL A 244 14.86 4.60 -4.55
N ARG A 245 14.19 4.28 -3.45
CA ARG A 245 13.95 2.91 -2.99
C ARG A 245 12.48 2.66 -2.76
N ASN A 246 12.02 1.49 -3.20
CA ASN A 246 10.68 1.02 -2.93
C ASN A 246 10.73 0.04 -1.76
N ILE A 247 9.89 0.27 -0.76
CA ILE A 247 9.70 -0.60 0.40
C ILE A 247 8.22 -0.96 0.44
N ARG A 248 7.91 -2.25 0.56
CA ARG A 248 6.53 -2.72 0.51
C ARG A 248 6.14 -3.40 1.81
N PHE A 249 4.91 -3.12 2.21
CA PHE A 249 4.20 -3.84 3.26
C PHE A 249 3.00 -4.54 2.63
N PHE A 250 2.65 -5.69 3.19
CA PHE A 250 1.54 -6.50 2.71
C PHE A 250 0.67 -6.90 3.88
N ILE A 251 -0.64 -6.78 3.72
CA ILE A 251 -1.65 -7.08 4.73
C ILE A 251 -2.62 -8.08 4.14
N SER A 252 -2.89 -9.17 4.87
CA SER A 252 -3.84 -10.21 4.46
C SER A 252 -4.59 -10.75 5.67
N GLY A 253 -5.80 -11.24 5.45
CA GLY A 253 -6.59 -11.90 6.47
C GLY A 253 -6.98 -13.32 6.11
N SER A 254 -7.52 -14.05 7.08
CA SER A 254 -8.16 -15.35 6.90
C SER A 254 -9.18 -15.61 7.98
N MET A 255 -10.26 -16.30 7.60
CA MET A 255 -11.23 -16.89 8.55
C MET A 255 -10.97 -18.38 8.80
N LYS A 256 -9.78 -18.88 8.44
CA LYS A 256 -9.44 -20.30 8.60
C LYS A 256 -8.20 -20.48 9.46
N ASN A 257 -7.05 -19.95 9.01
CA ASN A 257 -5.75 -20.14 9.69
C ASN A 257 -4.67 -19.20 9.15
N GLU A 258 -3.54 -19.15 9.85
CA GLU A 258 -2.36 -18.36 9.50
C GLU A 258 -1.64 -18.87 8.23
N THR A 259 -1.76 -20.17 7.91
CA THR A 259 -1.11 -20.77 6.73
C THR A 259 -1.67 -20.18 5.43
N GLU A 260 -2.98 -19.95 5.37
CA GLU A 260 -3.62 -19.31 4.21
C GLU A 260 -3.07 -17.88 4.01
N ILE A 261 -2.90 -17.14 5.11
CA ILE A 261 -2.31 -15.79 5.07
C ILE A 261 -0.86 -15.84 4.58
N GLN A 262 -0.04 -16.76 5.13
CA GLN A 262 1.35 -16.91 4.71
C GLN A 262 1.46 -17.17 3.21
N GLU A 263 0.62 -18.04 2.66
CA GLU A 263 0.61 -18.35 1.24
C GLU A 263 0.17 -17.14 0.40
N ASN A 264 -0.89 -16.45 0.79
CA ASN A 264 -1.35 -15.23 0.11
C ASN A 264 -0.27 -14.15 0.09
N LEU A 265 0.38 -13.91 1.23
CA LEU A 265 1.46 -12.93 1.36
C LEU A 265 2.70 -13.33 0.56
N ARG A 266 3.05 -14.62 0.54
CA ARG A 266 4.16 -15.15 -0.28
C ARG A 266 3.90 -14.91 -1.77
N VAL A 267 2.73 -15.32 -2.26
CA VAL A 267 2.33 -15.14 -3.66
C VAL A 267 2.32 -13.65 -4.03
N ALA A 268 1.79 -12.79 -3.17
CA ALA A 268 1.76 -11.35 -3.43
C ALA A 268 3.17 -10.74 -3.51
N LYS A 269 4.09 -11.14 -2.63
CA LYS A 269 5.48 -10.66 -2.65
C LYS A 269 6.23 -11.10 -3.91
N GLU A 270 6.10 -12.36 -4.29
CA GLU A 270 6.81 -12.96 -5.42
C GLU A 270 6.26 -12.50 -6.78
N ASN A 271 4.93 -12.27 -6.88
CA ASN A 271 4.24 -12.06 -8.16
C ASN A 271 3.52 -10.71 -8.26
N LEU A 272 3.91 -9.69 -7.48
CA LEU A 272 3.22 -8.39 -7.44
C LEU A 272 3.06 -7.76 -8.83
N LYS A 273 4.07 -7.87 -9.69
CA LYS A 273 4.03 -7.37 -11.06
C LYS A 273 2.95 -8.07 -11.88
N ASP A 274 2.88 -9.40 -11.82
CA ASP A 274 1.92 -10.17 -12.60
C ASP A 274 0.48 -9.94 -12.10
N LEU A 275 0.31 -9.80 -10.79
CA LEU A 275 -0.98 -9.44 -10.17
C LEU A 275 -1.45 -8.05 -10.61
N TYR A 276 -0.54 -7.10 -10.70
CA TYR A 276 -0.83 -5.77 -11.24
C TYR A 276 -1.24 -5.84 -12.71
N GLU A 277 -0.47 -6.55 -13.55
CA GLU A 277 -0.75 -6.69 -14.98
C GLU A 277 -2.09 -7.40 -15.24
N GLN A 278 -2.43 -8.44 -14.48
CA GLN A 278 -3.73 -9.12 -14.58
C GLN A 278 -4.88 -8.15 -14.32
N LYS A 279 -4.79 -7.37 -13.25
CA LYS A 279 -5.82 -6.37 -12.93
C LYS A 279 -5.87 -5.27 -13.99
N ARG A 280 -4.72 -4.77 -14.46
CA ARG A 280 -4.63 -3.75 -15.51
C ARG A 280 -5.33 -4.19 -16.79
N LEU A 281 -5.04 -5.41 -17.29
CA LEU A 281 -5.65 -5.97 -18.50
C LEU A 281 -7.16 -6.13 -18.34
N ARG A 282 -7.64 -6.58 -17.19
CA ARG A 282 -9.09 -6.66 -16.92
C ARG A 282 -9.76 -5.30 -17.01
N TYR A 283 -9.17 -4.27 -16.45
CA TYR A 283 -9.75 -2.92 -16.50
C TYR A 283 -9.68 -2.30 -17.89
N GLU A 284 -8.65 -2.57 -18.67
CA GLU A 284 -8.60 -2.18 -20.09
C GLU A 284 -9.69 -2.87 -20.91
N GLU A 285 -10.01 -4.12 -20.62
CA GLU A 285 -11.11 -4.82 -21.27
C GLU A 285 -12.48 -4.22 -20.90
N ILE A 286 -12.67 -3.87 -19.62
CA ILE A 286 -13.88 -3.17 -19.14
C ILE A 286 -14.05 -1.84 -19.88
N ASP A 287 -13.00 -1.03 -19.94
CA ASP A 287 -13.02 0.25 -20.64
C ASP A 287 -13.36 0.08 -22.11
N ARG A 288 -12.81 -0.94 -22.76
CA ARG A 288 -13.07 -1.20 -24.18
C ARG A 288 -14.50 -1.64 -24.46
N THR A 289 -15.11 -2.40 -23.54
CA THR A 289 -16.46 -2.96 -23.72
C THR A 289 -17.57 -2.02 -23.26
N ALA A 290 -17.28 -1.15 -22.29
CA ALA A 290 -18.24 -0.22 -21.68
C ALA A 290 -17.86 1.25 -21.91
N ALA A 291 -17.09 1.57 -22.93
CA ALA A 291 -16.64 2.93 -23.21
C ALA A 291 -17.83 3.86 -23.51
N ILE A 292 -17.99 4.88 -22.69
CA ILE A 292 -18.94 5.97 -22.90
C ILE A 292 -18.13 7.22 -23.26
N THR A 293 -18.37 7.78 -24.43
CA THR A 293 -17.74 9.05 -24.83
C THR A 293 -18.67 10.22 -24.54
N ILE A 294 -18.25 11.08 -23.63
CA ILE A 294 -18.96 12.31 -23.27
C ILE A 294 -18.07 13.51 -23.65
N PRO A 295 -18.62 14.54 -24.34
CA PRO A 295 -17.83 15.72 -24.72
C PRO A 295 -17.26 16.50 -23.53
N ASP A 296 -17.93 16.45 -22.36
CA ASP A 296 -17.45 17.05 -21.13
C ASP A 296 -16.42 16.14 -20.47
N THR A 297 -15.18 16.62 -20.36
CA THR A 297 -14.04 15.84 -19.83
C THR A 297 -14.19 15.51 -18.35
N LEU A 298 -14.87 16.35 -17.56
CA LEU A 298 -15.10 16.11 -16.13
C LEU A 298 -16.12 14.99 -15.94
N LEU A 299 -17.23 15.04 -16.69
CA LEU A 299 -18.25 13.98 -16.68
C LEU A 299 -17.68 12.67 -17.23
N MET A 300 -16.88 12.71 -18.28
CA MET A 300 -16.23 11.54 -18.85
C MET A 300 -15.29 10.87 -17.82
N THR A 301 -14.48 11.65 -17.12
CA THR A 301 -13.59 11.14 -16.08
C THR A 301 -14.37 10.53 -14.92
N ALA A 302 -15.46 11.19 -14.49
CA ALA A 302 -16.34 10.66 -13.44
C ALA A 302 -17.04 9.37 -13.88
N THR A 303 -17.55 9.30 -15.13
CA THR A 303 -18.22 8.12 -15.66
C THR A 303 -17.28 6.92 -15.77
N ASN A 304 -16.07 7.11 -16.25
CA ASN A 304 -15.05 6.06 -16.33
C ASN A 304 -14.67 5.56 -14.93
N GLY A 305 -14.52 6.46 -13.94
CA GLY A 305 -14.30 6.09 -12.55
C GLY A 305 -15.46 5.28 -11.95
N VAL A 306 -16.70 5.69 -12.17
CA VAL A 306 -17.90 4.99 -11.68
C VAL A 306 -18.08 3.63 -12.36
N SER A 307 -17.90 3.54 -13.70
CA SER A 307 -18.00 2.28 -14.43
C SER A 307 -17.04 1.23 -13.88
N THR A 308 -15.82 1.64 -13.58
CA THR A 308 -14.79 0.80 -13.00
C THR A 308 -15.17 0.30 -11.60
N ILE A 309 -15.70 1.17 -10.74
CA ILE A 309 -16.12 0.83 -9.38
C ILE A 309 -17.37 -0.06 -9.40
N VAL A 310 -18.40 0.29 -10.18
CA VAL A 310 -19.68 -0.44 -10.23
C VAL A 310 -19.50 -1.85 -10.78
N ILE A 311 -18.71 -2.03 -11.83
CA ILE A 311 -18.46 -3.36 -12.41
C ILE A 311 -17.63 -4.23 -11.44
N GLY A 312 -16.67 -3.63 -10.71
CA GLY A 312 -15.95 -4.31 -9.64
C GLY A 312 -16.89 -4.85 -8.54
N TRP A 313 -17.94 -4.12 -8.19
CA TRP A 313 -18.93 -4.52 -7.20
C TRP A 313 -19.91 -5.59 -7.68
N PHE A 314 -20.36 -5.52 -8.93
CA PHE A 314 -21.29 -6.52 -9.50
C PHE A 314 -20.68 -7.91 -9.66
N VAL A 315 -19.36 -8.01 -9.81
CA VAL A 315 -18.66 -9.32 -9.90
C VAL A 315 -18.45 -9.93 -8.51
N MET A 316 -18.64 -9.17 -7.43
CA MET A 316 -18.51 -9.66 -6.05
C MET A 316 -19.76 -10.37 -5.49
N SER A 317 -20.86 -10.48 -6.25
CA SER A 317 -22.02 -11.30 -5.85
C SER A 317 -21.97 -12.63 -6.62
N PRO A 318 -21.38 -13.70 -6.07
CA PRO A 318 -21.80 -15.04 -6.48
C PRO A 318 -23.21 -15.24 -5.93
N VAL A 319 -24.14 -15.55 -6.82
CA VAL A 319 -25.47 -16.08 -6.51
C VAL A 319 -25.34 -17.38 -5.71
#